data_4550315e408ff297c74ced3d66684f47
#
_entry.id   4550315e408ff297c74ced3d66684f47
#
_cell.length_a   1.000
_cell.length_b   1.000
_cell.length_c   1.000
_cell.angle_alpha   90.00
_cell.angle_beta   90.00
_cell.angle_gamma   90.00
#
_symmetry.space_group_name_H-M   'P 1'
#
loop_
_entity.id
_entity.type
_entity.pdbx_description
1 polymer ?
#
loop_
_entity_poly.entity_id
_entity_poly.type
_entity_poly.pdbx_seq_one_letter_code
_entity_poly.pdbx_strand_id
1 'polypeptide(L)'
;KNSYETLSSSIPKQDLAITISKIALSYADKLWMFNVRDPNKVRKTLLNLARSSVSLNKNNFLCQFAFGLSFYYGNNFDLSLNHSYNSIKLNDKFAHGRRLFGSSLFQIDEKQRAYNEMFKALDLYSDIYGQWRTYFELWRFNFLDNNLDEAKKYSKKLINLQPEYPQTYIASLALEENKKKGIPLKRKLMELQPNFTPAMIKNFHTWIRDDQAAKIIDVLKFHLG
;
A
#
# COMPACT_ATOMS: atom_id res chain seq x y z
N LYS A 1 -30.89 22.92 -9.27
CA LYS A 1 -31.04 21.44 -9.36
C LYS A 1 -30.62 20.88 -10.73
N ASN A 2 -30.74 21.66 -11.84
CA ASN A 2 -30.55 21.16 -13.21
C ASN A 2 -29.09 21.10 -13.73
N SER A 3 -28.14 21.82 -13.14
CA SER A 3 -26.77 21.86 -13.68
C SER A 3 -25.92 20.62 -13.36
N TYR A 4 -26.16 19.97 -12.21
CA TYR A 4 -25.44 18.75 -11.84
C TYR A 4 -25.98 17.50 -12.59
N GLU A 5 -27.27 17.43 -12.82
CA GLU A 5 -27.90 16.35 -13.60
C GLU A 5 -27.52 16.42 -15.08
N THR A 6 -27.39 17.61 -15.65
CA THR A 6 -26.95 17.82 -17.04
C THR A 6 -25.47 17.47 -17.26
N LEU A 7 -24.59 17.75 -16.29
CA LEU A 7 -23.16 17.37 -16.36
C LEU A 7 -22.96 15.84 -16.22
N SER A 8 -23.75 15.18 -15.38
CA SER A 8 -23.64 13.72 -15.21
C SER A 8 -24.15 12.92 -16.41
N SER A 9 -25.07 13.48 -17.21
CA SER A 9 -25.59 12.84 -18.44
C SER A 9 -24.66 12.99 -19.64
N SER A 10 -23.69 13.93 -19.61
CA SER A 10 -22.77 14.18 -20.73
C SER A 10 -21.47 13.37 -20.66
N ILE A 11 -21.10 12.83 -19.49
CA ILE A 11 -19.86 12.04 -19.33
C ILE A 11 -20.17 10.56 -19.60
N PRO A 12 -19.47 9.90 -20.52
CA PRO A 12 -19.59 8.46 -20.71
C PRO A 12 -19.39 7.70 -19.41
N LYS A 13 -20.23 6.70 -19.10
CA LYS A 13 -20.15 5.91 -17.87
C LYS A 13 -18.75 5.33 -17.63
N GLN A 14 -18.05 5.00 -18.72
CA GLN A 14 -16.69 4.47 -18.67
C GLN A 14 -15.69 5.48 -18.11
N ASP A 15 -15.76 6.75 -18.56
CA ASP A 15 -14.86 7.81 -18.12
C ASP A 15 -15.17 8.22 -16.67
N LEU A 16 -16.45 8.24 -16.32
CA LEU A 16 -16.88 8.46 -14.94
C LEU A 16 -16.35 7.37 -14.01
N ALA A 17 -16.41 6.09 -14.41
CA ALA A 17 -15.89 4.98 -13.64
C ALA A 17 -14.38 5.12 -13.37
N ILE A 18 -13.61 5.47 -14.41
CA ILE A 18 -12.16 5.69 -14.31
C ILE A 18 -11.85 6.87 -13.38
N THR A 19 -12.58 7.97 -13.52
CA THR A 19 -12.40 9.16 -12.67
C THR A 19 -12.66 8.84 -11.20
N ILE A 20 -13.76 8.15 -10.89
CA ILE A 20 -14.08 7.71 -9.52
C ILE A 20 -12.99 6.78 -8.98
N SER A 21 -12.44 5.85 -9.81
CA SER A 21 -11.33 4.99 -9.42
C SER A 21 -10.09 5.78 -9.04
N LYS A 22 -9.71 6.78 -9.83
CA LYS A 22 -8.56 7.66 -9.54
C LYS A 22 -8.75 8.44 -8.24
N ILE A 23 -9.96 8.95 -7.99
CA ILE A 23 -10.30 9.59 -6.72
C ILE A 23 -10.18 8.58 -5.57
N ALA A 24 -10.70 7.37 -5.71
CA ALA A 24 -10.55 6.32 -4.71
C ALA A 24 -9.07 6.04 -4.38
N LEU A 25 -8.23 5.93 -5.40
CA LEU A 25 -6.78 5.69 -5.23
C LEU A 25 -6.09 6.83 -4.48
N SER A 26 -6.49 8.08 -4.67
CA SER A 26 -5.94 9.21 -3.90
C SER A 26 -6.23 9.11 -2.39
N TYR A 27 -7.37 8.52 -2.01
CA TYR A 27 -7.67 8.21 -0.60
C TYR A 27 -6.78 7.08 -0.05
N ALA A 28 -6.47 6.08 -0.87
CA ALA A 28 -5.53 5.03 -0.49
C ALA A 28 -4.12 5.58 -0.26
N ASP A 29 -3.65 6.50 -1.10
CA ASP A 29 -2.35 7.16 -0.92
C ASP A 29 -2.28 8.02 0.35
N LYS A 30 -3.37 8.71 0.72
CA LYS A 30 -3.46 9.44 1.99
C LYS A 30 -3.30 8.52 3.20
N LEU A 31 -3.88 7.31 3.16
CA LEU A 31 -3.69 6.29 4.20
C LEU A 31 -2.24 5.82 4.25
N TRP A 32 -1.68 5.53 3.08
CA TRP A 32 -0.29 5.09 2.96
C TRP A 32 0.70 6.09 3.56
N MET A 33 0.48 7.38 3.32
CA MET A 33 1.35 8.49 3.75
C MET A 33 1.09 8.98 5.17
N PHE A 34 0.27 8.31 5.99
CA PHE A 34 -0.15 8.74 7.33
C PHE A 34 -0.76 10.16 7.37
N ASN A 35 -1.31 10.62 6.25
CA ASN A 35 -1.77 12.00 6.09
C ASN A 35 -3.30 12.11 6.18
N VAL A 36 -3.86 11.61 7.29
CA VAL A 36 -5.30 11.76 7.59
C VAL A 36 -5.53 11.77 9.10
N ARG A 37 -6.55 12.51 9.54
CA ARG A 37 -6.96 12.55 10.95
C ARG A 37 -7.78 11.31 11.36
N ASP A 38 -8.62 10.83 10.47
CA ASP A 38 -9.53 9.70 10.70
C ASP A 38 -9.34 8.63 9.61
N PRO A 39 -8.44 7.66 9.83
CA PRO A 39 -8.19 6.58 8.87
C PRO A 39 -9.44 5.71 8.58
N ASN A 40 -10.34 5.54 9.57
CA ASN A 40 -11.56 4.74 9.39
C ASN A 40 -12.52 5.39 8.41
N LYS A 41 -12.73 6.71 8.53
CA LYS A 41 -13.55 7.48 7.61
C LYS A 41 -12.98 7.42 6.19
N VAL A 42 -11.66 7.52 6.07
CA VAL A 42 -10.98 7.46 4.76
C VAL A 42 -11.14 6.07 4.13
N ARG A 43 -10.97 4.98 4.88
CA ARG A 43 -11.22 3.61 4.39
C ARG A 43 -12.66 3.41 3.91
N LYS A 44 -13.64 3.90 4.67
CA LYS A 44 -15.06 3.85 4.28
C LYS A 44 -15.31 4.62 2.97
N THR A 45 -14.71 5.79 2.82
CA THR A 45 -14.82 6.59 1.60
C THR A 45 -14.17 5.89 0.42
N LEU A 46 -12.96 5.35 0.58
CA LEU A 46 -12.25 4.55 -0.41
C LEU A 46 -13.13 3.38 -0.90
N LEU A 47 -13.70 2.59 0.02
CA LEU A 47 -14.55 1.45 -0.32
C LEU A 47 -15.79 1.88 -1.11
N ASN A 48 -16.46 2.95 -0.70
CA ASN A 48 -17.68 3.43 -1.37
C ASN A 48 -17.38 3.92 -2.79
N LEU A 49 -16.32 4.70 -2.99
CA LEU A 49 -15.89 5.17 -4.30
C LEU A 49 -15.49 4.00 -5.21
N ALA A 50 -14.69 3.07 -4.69
CA ALA A 50 -14.25 1.91 -5.45
C ALA A 50 -15.43 1.00 -5.85
N ARG A 51 -16.41 0.81 -4.96
CA ARG A 51 -17.66 0.09 -5.26
C ARG A 51 -18.45 0.77 -6.37
N SER A 52 -18.60 2.10 -6.29
CA SER A 52 -19.30 2.87 -7.34
C SER A 52 -18.59 2.75 -8.69
N SER A 53 -17.26 2.79 -8.72
CA SER A 53 -16.50 2.67 -9.97
C SER A 53 -16.69 1.32 -10.63
N VAL A 54 -16.61 0.23 -9.86
CA VAL A 54 -16.78 -1.15 -10.37
C VAL A 54 -18.23 -1.40 -10.81
N SER A 55 -19.22 -0.80 -10.15
CA SER A 55 -20.63 -0.91 -10.57
C SER A 55 -20.91 -0.23 -11.90
N LEU A 56 -20.17 0.82 -12.22
CA LEU A 56 -20.26 1.52 -13.52
C LEU A 56 -19.50 0.78 -14.63
N ASN A 57 -18.33 0.21 -14.32
CA ASN A 57 -17.53 -0.56 -15.30
C ASN A 57 -16.72 -1.67 -14.64
N LYS A 58 -17.33 -2.84 -14.53
CA LYS A 58 -16.70 -4.05 -13.97
C LYS A 58 -15.56 -4.62 -14.83
N ASN A 59 -15.53 -4.30 -16.12
CA ASN A 59 -14.55 -4.80 -17.09
C ASN A 59 -13.37 -3.82 -17.27
N ASN A 60 -13.19 -2.85 -16.40
CA ASN A 60 -12.03 -1.96 -16.39
C ASN A 60 -11.03 -2.39 -15.31
N PHE A 61 -9.76 -2.57 -15.70
CA PHE A 61 -8.70 -3.03 -14.78
C PHE A 61 -8.46 -2.09 -13.62
N LEU A 62 -8.58 -0.76 -13.83
CA LEU A 62 -8.37 0.24 -12.78
C LEU A 62 -9.50 0.22 -11.75
N CYS A 63 -10.76 -0.01 -12.19
CA CYS A 63 -11.91 -0.15 -11.29
C CYS A 63 -11.74 -1.41 -10.42
N GLN A 64 -11.34 -2.54 -11.02
CA GLN A 64 -11.05 -3.77 -10.28
C GLN A 64 -9.90 -3.59 -9.29
N PHE A 65 -8.82 -2.91 -9.70
CA PHE A 65 -7.70 -2.61 -8.83
C PHE A 65 -8.11 -1.74 -7.62
N ALA A 66 -8.83 -0.63 -7.87
CA ALA A 66 -9.28 0.26 -6.80
C ALA A 66 -10.18 -0.48 -5.80
N PHE A 67 -11.04 -1.37 -6.28
CA PHE A 67 -11.93 -2.16 -5.43
C PHE A 67 -11.16 -3.25 -4.65
N GLY A 68 -10.22 -3.95 -5.29
CA GLY A 68 -9.30 -4.86 -4.60
C GLY A 68 -8.47 -4.15 -3.52
N LEU A 69 -7.94 -2.98 -3.82
CA LEU A 69 -7.17 -2.18 -2.89
C LEU A 69 -8.02 -1.73 -1.68
N SER A 70 -9.29 -1.37 -1.89
CA SER A 70 -10.19 -1.00 -0.79
C SER A 70 -10.45 -2.16 0.17
N PHE A 71 -10.54 -3.39 -0.31
CA PHE A 71 -10.64 -4.60 0.51
C PHE A 71 -9.32 -4.91 1.23
N TYR A 72 -8.18 -4.68 0.58
CA TYR A 72 -6.86 -4.84 1.20
C TYR A 72 -6.72 -3.91 2.40
N TYR A 73 -7.09 -2.64 2.25
CA TYR A 73 -7.12 -1.68 3.37
C TYR A 73 -8.23 -1.96 4.40
N GLY A 74 -9.21 -2.76 4.06
CA GLY A 74 -10.26 -3.27 4.95
C GLY A 74 -9.92 -4.62 5.60
N ASN A 75 -8.71 -5.14 5.42
CA ASN A 75 -8.25 -6.43 5.95
C ASN A 75 -9.06 -7.64 5.43
N ASN A 76 -9.67 -7.52 4.25
CA ASN A 76 -10.36 -8.60 3.57
C ASN A 76 -9.51 -9.09 2.39
N PHE A 77 -8.58 -9.99 2.69
CA PHE A 77 -7.56 -10.41 1.72
C PHE A 77 -8.12 -11.30 0.60
N ASP A 78 -9.13 -12.10 0.87
CA ASP A 78 -9.76 -12.95 -0.15
C ASP A 78 -10.44 -12.13 -1.24
N LEU A 79 -11.22 -11.11 -0.86
CA LEU A 79 -11.84 -10.20 -1.83
C LEU A 79 -10.77 -9.34 -2.53
N SER A 80 -9.74 -8.90 -1.81
CA SER A 80 -8.61 -8.19 -2.42
C SER A 80 -7.91 -9.04 -3.47
N LEU A 81 -7.65 -10.31 -3.17
CA LEU A 81 -7.05 -11.28 -4.07
C LEU A 81 -7.86 -11.45 -5.35
N ASN A 82 -9.18 -11.66 -5.21
CA ASN A 82 -10.08 -11.85 -6.35
C ASN A 82 -10.07 -10.62 -7.28
N HIS A 83 -10.23 -9.42 -6.73
CA HIS A 83 -10.31 -8.19 -7.52
C HIS A 83 -8.96 -7.78 -8.12
N SER A 84 -7.85 -7.97 -7.42
CA SER A 84 -6.52 -7.73 -7.96
C SER A 84 -6.19 -8.73 -9.09
N TYR A 85 -6.59 -10.00 -8.97
CA TYR A 85 -6.47 -10.98 -10.04
C TYR A 85 -7.31 -10.58 -11.27
N ASN A 86 -8.57 -10.15 -11.09
CA ASN A 86 -9.39 -9.65 -12.18
C ASN A 86 -8.77 -8.44 -12.87
N SER A 87 -8.13 -7.54 -12.10
CA SER A 87 -7.40 -6.41 -12.66
C SER A 87 -6.26 -6.85 -13.57
N ILE A 88 -5.48 -7.85 -13.17
CA ILE A 88 -4.37 -8.39 -13.98
C ILE A 88 -4.89 -9.14 -15.22
N LYS A 89 -6.00 -9.85 -15.09
CA LYS A 89 -6.64 -10.51 -16.26
C LYS A 89 -7.09 -9.52 -17.32
N LEU A 90 -7.54 -8.33 -16.91
CA LEU A 90 -7.97 -7.27 -17.81
C LEU A 90 -6.80 -6.47 -18.40
N ASN A 91 -5.67 -6.41 -17.67
CA ASN A 91 -4.42 -5.80 -18.14
C ASN A 91 -3.23 -6.49 -17.48
N ASP A 92 -2.59 -7.41 -18.17
CA ASP A 92 -1.49 -8.25 -17.67
C ASP A 92 -0.19 -7.45 -17.44
N LYS A 93 -0.07 -6.27 -18.05
CA LYS A 93 1.05 -5.33 -17.87
C LYS A 93 0.82 -4.31 -16.76
N PHE A 94 -0.28 -4.41 -16.02
CA PHE A 94 -0.59 -3.47 -14.95
C PHE A 94 0.19 -3.82 -13.66
N ALA A 95 1.36 -3.23 -13.49
CA ALA A 95 2.29 -3.47 -12.39
C ALA A 95 1.65 -3.29 -11.00
N HIS A 96 0.84 -2.24 -10.78
CA HIS A 96 0.14 -2.01 -9.51
C HIS A 96 -0.85 -3.14 -9.15
N GLY A 97 -1.53 -3.72 -10.15
CA GLY A 97 -2.40 -4.88 -9.98
C GLY A 97 -1.61 -6.09 -9.50
N ARG A 98 -0.45 -6.38 -10.11
CA ARG A 98 0.44 -7.48 -9.70
C ARG A 98 0.99 -7.28 -8.30
N ARG A 99 1.42 -6.08 -7.96
CA ARG A 99 1.88 -5.77 -6.59
C ARG A 99 0.77 -6.01 -5.57
N LEU A 100 -0.45 -5.53 -5.82
CA LEU A 100 -1.59 -5.77 -4.93
C LEU A 100 -1.93 -7.27 -4.82
N PHE A 101 -1.91 -7.99 -5.93
CA PHE A 101 -2.14 -9.43 -5.96
C PHE A 101 -1.10 -10.17 -5.12
N GLY A 102 0.20 -9.86 -5.30
CA GLY A 102 1.29 -10.40 -4.50
C GLY A 102 1.17 -10.05 -3.01
N SER A 103 0.80 -8.80 -2.69
CA SER A 103 0.57 -8.40 -1.29
C SER A 103 -0.58 -9.19 -0.65
N SER A 104 -1.66 -9.44 -1.40
CA SER A 104 -2.80 -10.22 -0.92
C SER A 104 -2.45 -11.70 -0.75
N LEU A 105 -1.68 -12.28 -1.67
CA LEU A 105 -1.15 -13.64 -1.57
C LEU A 105 -0.31 -13.83 -0.31
N PHE A 106 0.54 -12.85 0.02
CA PHE A 106 1.37 -12.93 1.23
C PHE A 106 0.52 -12.96 2.51
N GLN A 107 -0.60 -12.23 2.54
CA GLN A 107 -1.49 -12.20 3.70
C GLN A 107 -2.24 -13.52 3.94
N ILE A 108 -2.39 -14.35 2.91
CA ILE A 108 -2.99 -15.69 3.00
C ILE A 108 -1.94 -16.81 2.99
N ASP A 109 -0.68 -16.48 3.31
CA ASP A 109 0.47 -17.37 3.41
C ASP A 109 0.92 -18.08 2.10
N GLU A 110 0.46 -17.60 0.95
CA GLU A 110 0.88 -18.04 -0.41
C GLU A 110 2.22 -17.38 -0.81
N LYS A 111 3.24 -17.52 0.05
CA LYS A 111 4.46 -16.71 0.01
C LYS A 111 5.23 -16.79 -1.31
N GLN A 112 5.48 -18.00 -1.81
CA GLN A 112 6.26 -18.16 -3.05
C GLN A 112 5.60 -17.45 -4.24
N ARG A 113 4.28 -17.57 -4.34
CA ARG A 113 3.51 -16.86 -5.38
C ARG A 113 3.54 -15.35 -5.18
N ALA A 114 3.48 -14.90 -3.91
CA ALA A 114 3.58 -13.48 -3.56
C ALA A 114 4.89 -12.87 -4.06
N TYR A 115 6.04 -13.51 -3.77
CA TYR A 115 7.34 -13.05 -4.26
C TYR A 115 7.41 -13.02 -5.78
N ASN A 116 6.92 -14.05 -6.46
CA ASN A 116 6.90 -14.11 -7.92
C ASN A 116 6.12 -12.94 -8.54
N GLU A 117 4.96 -12.58 -7.97
CA GLU A 117 4.18 -11.45 -8.47
C GLU A 117 4.83 -10.09 -8.14
N MET A 118 5.56 -9.96 -7.01
CA MET A 118 6.35 -8.77 -6.72
C MET A 118 7.49 -8.56 -7.74
N PHE A 119 8.21 -9.63 -8.11
CA PHE A 119 9.27 -9.51 -9.12
C PHE A 119 8.71 -9.18 -10.51
N LYS A 120 7.61 -9.82 -10.92
CA LYS A 120 6.91 -9.43 -12.16
C LYS A 120 6.44 -7.97 -12.14
N ALA A 121 5.99 -7.47 -10.99
CA ALA A 121 5.62 -6.07 -10.86
C ALA A 121 6.84 -5.16 -11.04
N LEU A 122 7.99 -5.48 -10.44
CA LEU A 122 9.22 -4.71 -10.59
C LEU A 122 9.68 -4.63 -12.05
N ASP A 123 9.60 -5.73 -12.79
CA ASP A 123 9.96 -5.77 -14.22
C ASP A 123 9.07 -4.88 -15.10
N LEU A 124 7.85 -4.60 -14.64
CA LEU A 124 6.88 -3.78 -15.36
C LEU A 124 6.90 -2.29 -14.96
N TYR A 125 7.47 -1.94 -13.79
CA TYR A 125 7.53 -0.55 -13.35
C TYR A 125 8.61 0.24 -14.09
N SER A 126 8.19 1.29 -14.77
CA SER A 126 9.09 2.34 -15.30
C SER A 126 9.27 3.52 -14.36
N ASP A 127 8.37 3.67 -13.35
CA ASP A 127 8.39 4.76 -12.39
C ASP A 127 9.03 4.37 -11.05
N ILE A 128 9.76 5.33 -10.47
CA ILE A 128 10.49 5.14 -9.21
C ILE A 128 9.55 4.87 -8.03
N TYR A 129 8.37 5.51 -8.00
CA TYR A 129 7.42 5.36 -6.91
C TYR A 129 6.82 3.95 -6.84
N GLY A 130 6.46 3.38 -8.00
CA GLY A 130 5.98 2.00 -8.08
C GLY A 130 7.05 0.98 -7.66
N GLN A 131 8.30 1.17 -8.11
CA GLN A 131 9.44 0.35 -7.69
C GLN A 131 9.66 0.45 -6.18
N TRP A 132 9.71 1.66 -5.62
CA TRP A 132 9.90 1.89 -4.19
C TRP A 132 8.82 1.22 -3.35
N ARG A 133 7.54 1.36 -3.70
CA ARG A 133 6.44 0.68 -3.00
C ARG A 133 6.58 -0.84 -3.05
N THR A 134 7.06 -1.39 -4.15
CA THR A 134 7.27 -2.84 -4.30
C THR A 134 8.46 -3.30 -3.45
N TYR A 135 9.56 -2.54 -3.39
CA TYR A 135 10.67 -2.83 -2.49
C TYR A 135 10.27 -2.73 -1.02
N PHE A 136 9.35 -1.83 -0.65
CA PHE A 136 8.81 -1.79 0.70
C PHE A 136 8.03 -3.06 1.06
N GLU A 137 7.22 -3.58 0.15
CA GLU A 137 6.53 -4.86 0.35
C GLU A 137 7.53 -6.02 0.46
N LEU A 138 8.56 -6.07 -0.39
CA LEU A 138 9.61 -7.09 -0.32
C LEU A 138 10.43 -6.99 0.97
N TRP A 139 10.72 -5.76 1.44
CA TRP A 139 11.30 -5.55 2.76
C TRP A 139 10.40 -6.15 3.85
N ARG A 140 9.11 -5.83 3.84
CA ARG A 140 8.13 -6.29 4.82
C ARG A 140 8.03 -7.82 4.83
N PHE A 141 7.93 -8.44 3.68
CA PHE A 141 7.87 -9.90 3.55
C PHE A 141 9.09 -10.56 4.20
N ASN A 142 10.29 -10.11 3.82
CA ASN A 142 11.53 -10.67 4.34
C ASN A 142 11.71 -10.39 5.84
N PHE A 143 11.36 -9.20 6.32
CA PHE A 143 11.38 -8.87 7.74
C PHE A 143 10.44 -9.79 8.56
N LEU A 144 9.24 -10.03 8.07
CA LEU A 144 8.26 -10.89 8.74
C LEU A 144 8.68 -12.36 8.73
N ASP A 145 9.33 -12.81 7.67
CA ASP A 145 9.88 -14.17 7.53
C ASP A 145 11.23 -14.38 8.24
N ASN A 146 11.73 -13.36 9.00
CA ASN A 146 13.05 -13.37 9.64
C ASN A 146 14.24 -13.48 8.67
N ASN A 147 14.05 -13.19 7.39
CA ASN A 147 15.14 -13.13 6.41
C ASN A 147 15.75 -11.70 6.45
N LEU A 148 16.45 -11.41 7.56
CA LEU A 148 16.89 -10.04 7.88
C LEU A 148 17.95 -9.52 6.90
N ASP A 149 18.76 -10.38 6.30
CA ASP A 149 19.79 -9.95 5.34
C ASP A 149 19.15 -9.43 4.05
N GLU A 150 18.15 -10.13 3.52
CA GLU A 150 17.39 -9.62 2.36
C GLU A 150 16.58 -8.36 2.73
N ALA A 151 15.96 -8.34 3.92
CA ALA A 151 15.27 -7.13 4.40
C ALA A 151 16.22 -5.92 4.46
N LYS A 152 17.46 -6.08 4.92
CA LYS A 152 18.51 -5.03 4.92
C LYS A 152 18.85 -4.55 3.51
N LYS A 153 18.93 -5.44 2.52
CA LYS A 153 19.16 -5.06 1.12
C LYS A 153 18.03 -4.17 0.59
N TYR A 154 16.77 -4.56 0.86
CA TYR A 154 15.62 -3.77 0.43
C TYR A 154 15.51 -2.43 1.17
N SER A 155 15.81 -2.36 2.47
CA SER A 155 15.80 -1.08 3.19
C SER A 155 16.82 -0.08 2.61
N LYS A 156 18.01 -0.55 2.21
CA LYS A 156 19.00 0.29 1.50
C LYS A 156 18.48 0.80 0.16
N LYS A 157 17.78 -0.05 -0.62
CA LYS A 157 17.15 0.37 -1.87
C LYS A 157 16.08 1.44 -1.64
N LEU A 158 15.29 1.32 -0.56
CA LEU A 158 14.29 2.32 -0.19
C LEU A 158 14.90 3.70 0.07
N ILE A 159 16.01 3.77 0.83
CA ILE A 159 16.72 5.01 1.09
C ILE A 159 17.27 5.64 -0.20
N ASN A 160 17.84 4.82 -1.09
CA ASN A 160 18.43 5.30 -2.34
C ASN A 160 17.38 5.82 -3.33
N LEU A 161 16.18 5.23 -3.34
CA LEU A 161 15.12 5.60 -4.28
C LEU A 161 14.30 6.80 -3.79
N GLN A 162 13.90 6.80 -2.51
CA GLN A 162 12.93 7.75 -1.99
C GLN A 162 13.25 8.10 -0.50
N PRO A 163 14.30 8.90 -0.25
CA PRO A 163 14.68 9.29 1.11
C PRO A 163 13.71 10.28 1.78
N GLU A 164 12.75 10.84 1.02
CA GLU A 164 11.73 11.77 1.52
C GLU A 164 10.48 11.09 2.09
N TYR A 165 10.39 9.76 2.05
CA TYR A 165 9.23 9.04 2.60
C TYR A 165 9.52 8.44 3.98
N PRO A 166 8.62 8.66 4.97
CA PRO A 166 8.81 8.16 6.34
C PRO A 166 8.90 6.63 6.42
N GLN A 167 8.23 5.90 5.53
CA GLN A 167 8.27 4.43 5.48
C GLN A 167 9.68 3.88 5.23
N THR A 168 10.52 4.62 4.52
CA THR A 168 11.92 4.29 4.29
C THR A 168 12.69 4.18 5.60
N TYR A 169 12.46 5.12 6.53
CA TYR A 169 13.10 5.14 7.85
C TYR A 169 12.46 4.18 8.83
N ILE A 170 11.17 3.93 8.72
CA ILE A 170 10.48 2.85 9.44
C ILE A 170 11.12 1.50 9.11
N ALA A 171 11.33 1.23 7.82
CA ALA A 171 11.96 -0.01 7.36
C ALA A 171 13.40 -0.17 7.88
N SER A 172 14.16 0.93 7.92
CA SER A 172 15.56 0.93 8.37
C SER A 172 15.67 0.80 9.88
N LEU A 173 14.83 1.52 10.64
CA LEU A 173 14.77 1.43 12.10
C LEU A 173 14.36 0.04 12.58
N ALA A 174 13.44 -0.63 11.87
CA ALA A 174 13.01 -1.97 12.22
C ALA A 174 14.12 -3.04 12.12
N LEU A 175 15.22 -2.71 11.43
CA LEU A 175 16.38 -3.61 11.25
C LEU A 175 17.59 -3.19 12.06
N GLU A 176 17.55 -2.03 12.76
CA GLU A 176 18.68 -1.51 13.50
C GLU A 176 18.65 -2.02 14.95
N GLU A 177 19.66 -2.77 15.34
CA GLU A 177 19.77 -3.36 16.69
C GLU A 177 20.47 -2.42 17.69
N ASN A 178 21.14 -1.37 17.19
CA ASN A 178 21.89 -0.43 18.00
C ASN A 178 21.19 0.92 18.12
N LYS A 179 20.77 1.30 19.34
CA LYS A 179 20.11 2.59 19.60
C LYS A 179 20.89 3.79 19.08
N LYS A 180 22.23 3.81 19.27
CA LYS A 180 23.06 4.94 18.84
C LYS A 180 23.07 5.09 17.32
N LYS A 181 23.14 3.96 16.59
CA LYS A 181 23.04 3.96 15.12
C LYS A 181 21.65 4.29 14.62
N GLY A 182 20.61 4.02 15.41
CA GLY A 182 19.21 4.38 15.10
C GLY A 182 18.92 5.88 15.25
N ILE A 183 19.74 6.67 16.00
CA ILE A 183 19.49 8.09 16.23
C ILE A 183 19.34 8.92 14.95
N PRO A 184 20.23 8.83 13.95
CA PRO A 184 20.07 9.56 12.69
C PRO A 184 18.80 9.18 11.93
N LEU A 185 18.46 7.88 11.90
CA LEU A 185 17.25 7.37 11.24
C LEU A 185 15.99 7.89 11.94
N LYS A 186 15.96 7.84 13.28
CA LYS A 186 14.87 8.41 14.10
C LYS A 186 14.70 9.90 13.82
N ARG A 187 15.81 10.67 13.83
CA ARG A 187 15.76 12.11 13.54
C ARG A 187 15.10 12.36 12.19
N LYS A 188 15.53 11.65 11.16
CA LYS A 188 15.00 11.81 9.82
C LYS A 188 13.53 11.42 9.71
N LEU A 189 13.12 10.33 10.37
CA LEU A 189 11.70 9.95 10.47
C LEU A 189 10.87 11.06 11.11
N MET A 190 11.35 11.64 12.23
CA MET A 190 10.63 12.69 12.94
C MET A 190 10.64 14.05 12.21
N GLU A 191 11.63 14.33 11.35
CA GLU A 191 11.60 15.47 10.44
C GLU A 191 10.49 15.33 9.38
N LEU A 192 10.32 14.13 8.83
CA LEU A 192 9.32 13.85 7.78
C LEU A 192 7.91 13.67 8.36
N GLN A 193 7.81 13.11 9.55
CA GLN A 193 6.54 12.80 10.23
C GLN A 193 6.65 13.13 11.72
N PRO A 194 6.53 14.41 12.12
CA PRO A 194 6.79 14.87 13.51
C PRO A 194 5.95 14.18 14.59
N ASN A 195 4.71 13.79 14.22
CA ASN A 195 3.77 13.15 15.15
C ASN A 195 3.75 11.62 15.03
N PHE A 196 4.76 11.02 14.38
CA PHE A 196 4.79 9.57 14.22
C PHE A 196 4.93 8.86 15.56
N THR A 197 4.07 7.86 15.77
CA THR A 197 4.17 6.90 16.86
C THR A 197 4.10 5.48 16.31
N PRO A 198 4.73 4.48 16.95
CA PRO A 198 4.64 3.09 16.50
C PRO A 198 3.20 2.58 16.36
N ALA A 199 2.28 3.06 17.20
CA ALA A 199 0.86 2.70 17.13
C ALA A 199 0.19 3.10 15.80
N MET A 200 0.72 4.09 15.11
CA MET A 200 0.22 4.50 13.79
C MET A 200 0.34 3.38 12.75
N ILE A 201 1.30 2.46 12.89
CA ILE A 201 1.41 1.28 12.03
C ILE A 201 0.10 0.50 12.03
N LYS A 202 -0.48 0.21 13.20
CA LYS A 202 -1.75 -0.52 13.28
C LYS A 202 -2.93 0.31 12.74
N ASN A 203 -2.96 1.59 13.02
CA ASN A 203 -4.10 2.46 12.67
C ASN A 203 -4.19 2.78 11.18
N PHE A 204 -3.05 2.96 10.51
CA PHE A 204 -2.96 3.35 9.11
C PHE A 204 -2.74 2.16 8.18
N HIS A 205 -1.91 1.21 8.61
CA HIS A 205 -1.51 0.05 7.83
C HIS A 205 -2.35 -1.19 8.21
N THR A 206 -3.68 -1.06 8.20
CA THR A 206 -4.61 -2.16 8.53
C THR A 206 -4.52 -3.36 7.58
N TRP A 207 -3.84 -3.23 6.45
CA TRP A 207 -3.53 -4.35 5.56
C TRP A 207 -2.41 -5.28 6.07
N ILE A 208 -1.85 -5.00 7.24
CA ILE A 208 -0.92 -5.88 7.93
C ILE A 208 -1.72 -6.59 9.01
N ARG A 209 -1.64 -7.92 9.10
CA ARG A 209 -2.27 -8.69 10.17
C ARG A 209 -1.78 -8.21 11.53
N ASP A 210 -2.60 -8.37 12.58
CA ASP A 210 -2.29 -7.87 13.92
C ASP A 210 -0.96 -8.42 14.48
N ASP A 211 -0.66 -9.70 14.24
CA ASP A 211 0.61 -10.35 14.63
C ASP A 211 1.81 -9.72 13.92
N GLN A 212 1.68 -9.43 12.63
CA GLN A 212 2.69 -8.78 11.82
C GLN A 212 2.90 -7.32 12.25
N ALA A 213 1.81 -6.59 12.52
CA ALA A 213 1.88 -5.22 12.99
C ALA A 213 2.57 -5.14 14.37
N ALA A 214 2.25 -6.06 15.29
CA ALA A 214 2.87 -6.13 16.60
C ALA A 214 4.40 -6.28 16.50
N LYS A 215 4.88 -7.17 15.62
CA LYS A 215 6.33 -7.36 15.39
C LYS A 215 7.04 -6.09 14.95
N ILE A 216 6.45 -5.32 14.01
CA ILE A 216 7.02 -4.06 13.56
C ILE A 216 6.96 -2.99 14.66
N ILE A 217 5.83 -2.89 15.37
CA ILE A 217 5.63 -1.94 16.47
C ILE A 217 6.64 -2.15 17.59
N ASP A 218 6.91 -3.39 17.98
CA ASP A 218 7.80 -3.70 19.11
C ASP A 218 9.25 -3.31 18.81
N VAL A 219 9.74 -3.57 17.60
CA VAL A 219 11.10 -3.11 17.23
C VAL A 219 11.17 -1.58 17.11
N LEU A 220 10.10 -0.90 16.66
CA LEU A 220 10.07 0.55 16.60
C LEU A 220 10.03 1.19 17.99
N LYS A 221 9.34 0.61 18.97
CA LYS A 221 9.35 1.07 20.38
C LYS A 221 10.76 1.10 20.97
N PHE A 222 11.63 0.17 20.59
CA PHE A 222 13.02 0.15 21.02
C PHE A 222 13.76 1.44 20.68
N HIS A 223 13.46 2.05 19.53
CA HIS A 223 14.12 3.30 19.08
C HIS A 223 13.36 4.56 19.45
N LEU A 224 12.03 4.49 19.53
CA LEU A 224 11.14 5.66 19.63
C LEU A 224 10.57 5.87 21.04
N GLY A 225 10.56 4.80 21.85
CA GLY A 225 10.03 4.76 23.24
C GLY A 225 10.99 5.29 24.27
#